data_387d68187724b46925665b99a8076457
#
_entry.id   387d68187724b46925665b99a8076457
#
_cell.length_a   1.000
_cell.length_b   1.000
_cell.length_c   1.000
_cell.angle_alpha   90.00
_cell.angle_beta   90.00
_cell.angle_gamma   90.00
#
_symmetry.space_group_name_H-M   'P 1'
#
loop_
_entity.id
_entity.type
_entity.pdbx_description
1 polymer ?
#
loop_
_entity_poly.entity_id
_entity_poly.type
_entity_poly.pdbx_seq_one_letter_code
_entity_poly.pdbx_strand_id
1 'polypeptide(L)'
;LKGVSWQGCPGVLIYNREAAKAVLGTDDPAEVQKSVSDWDTFTATAEKMKAAGYNMVSSVNDTYRVYSNNVSSKWVQDGKIVIDDNLMKWVDDSKKMVDAKETGTFDLWSDDWSKGFYPDGKVFCYFGPAWLINFSMAADTDGSIANQGGWGATEGPQGFFWGGTWICGATGTDNASLVKDIILKMTTDEDIMKEIVVADDDFVNNKPAMEAMAADTSYQSKVLGGQNPLAMFSAGAEKIDLSNLSAYDQGCNE
;
A
#
# COMPACT_ATOMS: atom_id res chain seq x y z
N LEU A 1 -1.66 15.62 -22.04
CA LEU A 1 -2.26 14.71 -21.07
C LEU A 1 -2.99 13.59 -21.83
N LYS A 2 -2.69 12.33 -21.53
CA LYS A 2 -3.29 11.19 -22.24
C LYS A 2 -4.29 10.42 -21.39
N GLY A 3 -4.26 10.59 -20.07
CA GLY A 3 -5.16 10.01 -19.11
C GLY A 3 -5.22 10.81 -17.82
N VAL A 4 -6.21 10.56 -17.01
CA VAL A 4 -6.40 11.16 -15.68
C VAL A 4 -6.67 10.04 -14.68
N SER A 5 -6.00 10.03 -13.55
CA SER A 5 -6.27 9.07 -12.48
C SER A 5 -7.39 9.58 -11.59
N TRP A 6 -8.36 8.72 -11.31
CA TRP A 6 -9.38 8.98 -10.29
C TRP A 6 -8.95 8.46 -8.92
N GLN A 7 -8.02 7.53 -8.89
CA GLN A 7 -7.56 6.83 -7.70
C GLN A 7 -6.22 7.40 -7.23
N GLY A 8 -6.09 7.70 -5.96
CA GLY A 8 -4.82 7.96 -5.30
C GLY A 8 -4.31 6.67 -4.67
N CYS A 9 -2.99 6.44 -4.71
CA CYS A 9 -2.41 5.18 -4.25
C CYS A 9 -1.20 5.37 -3.35
N PRO A 10 -1.27 6.26 -2.32
CA PRO A 10 -0.23 6.27 -1.30
C PRO A 10 -0.23 4.94 -0.55
N GLY A 11 0.96 4.38 -0.34
CA GLY A 11 1.11 3.11 0.36
C GLY A 11 1.29 3.31 1.86
N VAL A 12 0.86 2.31 2.61
CA VAL A 12 0.97 2.23 4.08
C VAL A 12 1.41 0.82 4.49
N LEU A 13 1.79 0.64 5.74
CA LEU A 13 1.98 -0.66 6.36
C LEU A 13 0.66 -1.12 6.97
N ILE A 14 0.17 -2.28 6.52
CA ILE A 14 -1.08 -2.92 6.94
C ILE A 14 -0.69 -4.07 7.86
N TYR A 15 -1.07 -4.01 9.14
CA TYR A 15 -0.65 -5.00 10.13
C TYR A 15 -1.81 -5.80 10.70
N ASN A 16 -1.53 -7.05 11.05
CA ASN A 16 -2.43 -7.94 11.76
C ASN A 16 -2.55 -7.49 13.22
N ARG A 17 -3.75 -7.06 13.66
CA ARG A 17 -4.01 -6.55 15.02
C ARG A 17 -3.80 -7.61 16.08
N GLU A 18 -4.16 -8.88 15.80
CA GLU A 18 -3.93 -9.97 16.74
C GLU A 18 -2.44 -10.19 16.98
N ALA A 19 -1.65 -10.24 15.92
CA ALA A 19 -0.19 -10.39 16.00
C ALA A 19 0.46 -9.18 16.72
N ALA A 20 0.02 -7.95 16.40
CA ALA A 20 0.49 -6.74 17.07
C ALA A 20 0.22 -6.80 18.58
N LYS A 21 -1.00 -7.14 18.98
CA LYS A 21 -1.40 -7.26 20.38
C LYS A 21 -0.63 -8.34 21.11
N ALA A 22 -0.45 -9.50 20.47
CA ALA A 22 0.26 -10.63 21.06
C ALA A 22 1.76 -10.37 21.26
N VAL A 23 2.42 -9.67 20.32
CA VAL A 23 3.88 -9.51 20.29
C VAL A 23 4.34 -8.14 20.76
N LEU A 24 3.62 -7.08 20.40
CA LEU A 24 3.96 -5.69 20.76
C LEU A 24 3.18 -5.20 22.01
N GLY A 25 2.16 -5.95 22.45
CA GLY A 25 1.31 -5.58 23.58
C GLY A 25 0.24 -4.54 23.25
N THR A 26 0.12 -4.14 21.98
CA THR A 26 -0.84 -3.13 21.52
C THR A 26 -1.23 -3.39 20.09
N ASP A 27 -2.45 -2.99 19.72
CA ASP A 27 -2.94 -2.92 18.35
C ASP A 27 -3.35 -1.49 17.93
N ASP A 28 -2.99 -0.51 18.76
CA ASP A 28 -3.19 0.91 18.44
C ASP A 28 -2.23 1.35 17.31
N PRO A 29 -2.74 1.98 16.21
CA PRO A 29 -1.90 2.34 15.07
C PRO A 29 -0.73 3.26 15.40
N ALA A 30 -0.90 4.22 16.31
CA ALA A 30 0.14 5.16 16.68
C ALA A 30 1.26 4.49 17.51
N GLU A 31 0.89 3.51 18.34
CA GLU A 31 1.86 2.73 19.11
C GLU A 31 2.58 1.70 18.22
N VAL A 32 1.86 1.03 17.31
CA VAL A 32 2.47 0.11 16.34
C VAL A 32 3.47 0.85 15.44
N GLN A 33 3.15 2.10 15.02
CA GLN A 33 4.06 2.92 14.22
C GLN A 33 5.45 3.07 14.86
N LYS A 34 5.54 3.17 16.18
CA LYS A 34 6.83 3.28 16.88
C LYS A 34 7.72 2.06 16.71
N SER A 35 7.12 0.91 16.44
CA SER A 35 7.84 -0.37 16.22
C SER A 35 8.21 -0.61 14.75
N VAL A 36 7.76 0.24 13.82
CA VAL A 36 7.99 0.12 12.38
C VAL A 36 8.29 1.47 11.72
N SER A 37 8.76 2.45 12.49
CA SER A 37 8.96 3.83 12.06
C SER A 37 10.14 4.05 11.10
N ASP A 38 11.03 3.10 11.04
CA ASP A 38 12.21 3.04 10.18
C ASP A 38 12.62 1.57 9.96
N TRP A 39 13.62 1.34 9.09
CA TRP A 39 14.06 -0.01 8.78
C TRP A 39 14.78 -0.72 9.93
N ASP A 40 15.37 0.01 10.88
CA ASP A 40 16.02 -0.58 12.06
C ASP A 40 14.98 -1.09 13.05
N THR A 41 13.96 -0.29 13.35
CA THR A 41 12.83 -0.70 14.20
C THR A 41 11.99 -1.79 13.54
N PHE A 42 11.82 -1.74 12.20
CA PHE A 42 11.17 -2.78 11.43
C PHE A 42 11.89 -4.12 11.56
N THR A 43 13.22 -4.14 11.42
CA THR A 43 14.04 -5.35 11.58
C THR A 43 13.97 -5.90 13.00
N ALA A 44 14.09 -5.03 14.01
CA ALA A 44 13.96 -5.45 15.42
C ALA A 44 12.56 -6.02 15.73
N THR A 45 11.53 -5.54 15.03
CA THR A 45 10.16 -6.08 15.13
C THR A 45 10.05 -7.43 14.43
N ALA A 46 10.73 -7.61 13.28
CA ALA A 46 10.77 -8.91 12.58
C ALA A 46 11.32 -10.03 13.44
N GLU A 47 12.39 -9.77 14.21
CA GLU A 47 12.95 -10.72 15.17
C GLU A 47 11.93 -11.14 16.24
N LYS A 48 11.16 -10.18 16.78
CA LYS A 48 10.10 -10.45 17.78
C LYS A 48 8.95 -11.25 17.18
N MET A 49 8.50 -10.89 15.97
CA MET A 49 7.44 -11.59 15.25
C MET A 49 7.83 -13.04 14.99
N LYS A 50 9.04 -13.27 14.49
CA LYS A 50 9.59 -14.62 14.29
C LYS A 50 9.63 -15.44 15.59
N ALA A 51 10.10 -14.85 16.69
CA ALA A 51 10.15 -15.54 17.98
C ALA A 51 8.75 -15.97 18.45
N ALA A 52 7.71 -15.27 18.04
CA ALA A 52 6.30 -15.58 18.31
C ALA A 52 5.64 -16.47 17.23
N GLY A 53 6.37 -16.89 16.21
CA GLY A 53 5.88 -17.77 15.14
C GLY A 53 5.18 -17.06 13.99
N TYR A 54 5.39 -15.75 13.82
CA TYR A 54 4.90 -14.98 12.69
C TYR A 54 6.02 -14.65 11.71
N ASN A 55 5.72 -14.65 10.43
CA ASN A 55 6.52 -13.96 9.43
C ASN A 55 6.28 -12.45 9.52
N MET A 56 7.32 -11.65 9.36
CA MET A 56 7.19 -10.19 9.34
C MET A 56 6.36 -9.72 8.15
N VAL A 57 6.69 -10.23 6.96
CA VAL A 57 5.94 -10.05 5.70
C VAL A 57 5.72 -11.40 5.04
N SER A 58 4.73 -11.51 4.15
CA SER A 58 4.47 -12.75 3.41
C SER A 58 5.61 -13.06 2.44
N SER A 59 6.14 -12.04 1.79
CA SER A 59 7.27 -12.15 0.88
C SER A 59 8.19 -10.93 1.01
N VAL A 60 9.48 -11.10 0.75
CA VAL A 60 10.42 -9.96 0.61
C VAL A 60 9.96 -8.98 -0.46
N ASN A 61 9.21 -9.44 -1.46
CA ASN A 61 8.66 -8.62 -2.52
C ASN A 61 7.64 -7.59 -2.03
N ASP A 62 7.01 -7.82 -0.87
CA ASP A 62 6.09 -6.84 -0.25
C ASP A 62 6.76 -5.51 0.06
N THR A 63 8.06 -5.52 0.40
CA THR A 63 8.82 -4.31 0.72
C THR A 63 9.39 -3.58 -0.49
N TYR A 64 9.45 -4.24 -1.66
CA TYR A 64 10.15 -3.71 -2.85
C TYR A 64 9.69 -2.30 -3.24
N ARG A 65 8.37 -2.06 -3.25
CA ARG A 65 7.82 -0.75 -3.65
C ARG A 65 8.26 0.39 -2.73
N VAL A 66 8.46 0.11 -1.45
CA VAL A 66 8.95 1.11 -0.50
C VAL A 66 10.35 1.54 -0.87
N TYR A 67 11.24 0.60 -1.19
CA TYR A 67 12.62 0.92 -1.60
C TYR A 67 12.68 1.54 -3.00
N SER A 68 11.97 0.99 -3.98
CA SER A 68 12.02 1.44 -5.37
C SER A 68 11.41 2.83 -5.59
N ASN A 69 10.51 3.26 -4.72
CA ASN A 69 9.97 4.63 -4.75
C ASN A 69 10.89 5.68 -4.11
N ASN A 70 11.83 5.25 -3.29
CA ASN A 70 12.72 6.14 -2.54
C ASN A 70 14.15 6.12 -3.11
N VAL A 71 14.26 6.04 -4.42
CA VAL A 71 15.54 6.08 -5.15
C VAL A 71 15.99 7.51 -5.40
N SER A 72 17.30 7.73 -5.42
CA SER A 72 17.94 9.01 -5.69
C SER A 72 18.22 9.24 -7.18
N SER A 73 18.09 8.19 -7.99
CA SER A 73 18.43 8.22 -9.41
C SER A 73 17.46 7.42 -10.27
N LYS A 74 17.35 7.79 -11.55
CA LYS A 74 16.57 7.04 -12.55
C LYS A 74 17.29 5.76 -12.94
N TRP A 75 16.53 4.72 -13.30
CA TRP A 75 17.06 3.47 -13.84
C TRP A 75 17.96 3.64 -15.08
N VAL A 76 17.68 4.66 -15.92
CA VAL A 76 18.46 4.91 -17.13
C VAL A 76 18.96 6.34 -17.13
N GLN A 77 20.28 6.51 -17.19
CA GLN A 77 20.98 7.79 -17.33
C GLN A 77 21.98 7.70 -18.47
N ASP A 78 21.94 8.66 -19.38
CA ASP A 78 22.83 8.72 -20.56
C ASP A 78 22.90 7.40 -21.35
N GLY A 79 21.75 6.71 -21.48
CA GLY A 79 21.64 5.43 -22.19
C GLY A 79 22.24 4.22 -21.48
N LYS A 80 22.58 4.36 -20.20
CA LYS A 80 23.13 3.26 -19.37
C LYS A 80 22.19 2.96 -18.22
N ILE A 81 22.09 1.68 -17.87
CA ILE A 81 21.39 1.22 -16.66
C ILE A 81 22.20 1.64 -15.44
N VAL A 82 21.52 2.26 -14.48
CA VAL A 82 22.05 2.67 -13.16
C VAL A 82 21.20 1.99 -12.09
N ILE A 83 21.85 1.19 -11.26
CA ILE A 83 21.19 0.56 -10.11
C ILE A 83 21.42 1.46 -8.91
N ASP A 84 20.34 2.01 -8.37
CA ASP A 84 20.39 2.90 -7.22
C ASP A 84 20.81 2.14 -5.94
N ASP A 85 21.55 2.79 -5.05
CA ASP A 85 22.02 2.19 -3.80
C ASP A 85 20.85 1.70 -2.91
N ASN A 86 19.69 2.38 -2.98
CA ASN A 86 18.51 1.95 -2.24
C ASN A 86 17.90 0.64 -2.75
N LEU A 87 18.05 0.35 -4.04
CA LEU A 87 17.67 -0.96 -4.60
C LEU A 87 18.64 -2.05 -4.14
N MET A 88 19.94 -1.76 -4.11
CA MET A 88 20.91 -2.71 -3.55
C MET A 88 20.69 -2.94 -2.05
N LYS A 89 20.31 -1.90 -1.31
CA LYS A 89 19.91 -2.05 0.09
C LYS A 89 18.72 -2.99 0.24
N TRP A 90 17.70 -2.90 -0.63
CA TRP A 90 16.59 -3.84 -0.63
C TRP A 90 17.06 -5.29 -0.83
N VAL A 91 17.99 -5.53 -1.75
CA VAL A 91 18.57 -6.88 -1.97
C VAL A 91 19.25 -7.40 -0.71
N ASP A 92 20.09 -6.56 -0.08
CA ASP A 92 20.81 -6.94 1.13
C ASP A 92 19.90 -7.19 2.32
N ASP A 93 18.89 -6.34 2.53
CA ASP A 93 17.95 -6.48 3.65
C ASP A 93 17.01 -7.66 3.42
N SER A 94 16.55 -7.89 2.18
CA SER A 94 15.77 -9.06 1.80
C SER A 94 16.54 -10.35 2.06
N LYS A 95 17.83 -10.39 1.68
CA LYS A 95 18.67 -11.54 1.95
C LYS A 95 18.79 -11.82 3.45
N LYS A 96 19.01 -10.79 4.27
CA LYS A 96 19.09 -10.94 5.74
C LYS A 96 17.79 -11.51 6.31
N MET A 97 16.62 -10.99 5.89
CA MET A 97 15.32 -11.48 6.36
C MET A 97 15.06 -12.93 5.97
N VAL A 98 15.45 -13.34 4.75
CA VAL A 98 15.34 -14.73 4.29
C VAL A 98 16.26 -15.64 5.08
N ASP A 99 17.54 -15.28 5.24
CA ASP A 99 18.53 -16.04 6.01
C ASP A 99 18.09 -16.18 7.48
N ALA A 100 17.50 -15.13 8.05
CA ALA A 100 16.91 -15.12 9.38
C ALA A 100 15.58 -15.87 9.47
N LYS A 101 14.95 -16.27 8.36
CA LYS A 101 13.63 -16.92 8.31
C LYS A 101 12.51 -16.05 8.93
N GLU A 102 12.51 -14.79 8.62
CA GLU A 102 11.53 -13.78 9.07
C GLU A 102 10.45 -13.53 8.03
N THR A 103 10.60 -14.08 6.83
CA THR A 103 9.75 -13.86 5.66
C THR A 103 9.72 -15.09 4.77
N GLY A 104 8.66 -15.19 3.93
CA GLY A 104 8.65 -16.04 2.75
C GLY A 104 9.33 -15.39 1.53
N THR A 105 9.41 -16.15 0.45
CA THR A 105 9.97 -15.75 -0.84
C THR A 105 8.97 -15.99 -1.97
N PHE A 106 7.70 -15.92 -1.66
CA PHE A 106 6.61 -16.17 -2.61
C PHE A 106 6.51 -15.06 -3.64
N ASP A 107 6.05 -15.42 -4.82
CA ASP A 107 5.64 -14.40 -5.80
C ASP A 107 4.40 -13.66 -5.29
N LEU A 108 4.37 -12.35 -5.47
CA LEU A 108 3.17 -11.55 -5.19
C LEU A 108 1.99 -12.12 -6.01
N TRP A 109 0.82 -12.13 -5.40
CA TRP A 109 -0.42 -12.65 -5.99
C TRP A 109 -0.51 -14.19 -6.10
N SER A 110 0.50 -14.92 -5.66
CA SER A 110 0.41 -16.38 -5.56
C SER A 110 -0.52 -16.82 -4.43
N ASP A 111 -1.01 -18.05 -4.51
CA ASP A 111 -1.81 -18.66 -3.43
C ASP A 111 -1.04 -18.72 -2.11
N ASP A 112 0.28 -18.99 -2.18
CA ASP A 112 1.12 -19.04 -0.99
C ASP A 112 1.30 -17.67 -0.33
N TRP A 113 1.43 -16.61 -1.11
CA TRP A 113 1.47 -15.23 -0.62
C TRP A 113 0.15 -14.85 0.05
N SER A 114 -0.98 -15.20 -0.55
CA SER A 114 -2.33 -14.87 -0.07
C SER A 114 -2.75 -15.65 1.18
N LYS A 115 -2.08 -16.75 1.54
CA LYS A 115 -2.33 -17.48 2.81
C LYS A 115 -2.23 -16.58 4.03
N GLY A 116 -1.38 -15.56 3.99
CA GLY A 116 -1.24 -14.59 5.07
C GLY A 116 -2.47 -13.69 5.31
N PHE A 117 -3.45 -13.70 4.41
CA PHE A 117 -4.73 -13.00 4.62
C PHE A 117 -5.65 -13.74 5.60
N TYR A 118 -5.27 -14.94 6.02
CA TYR A 118 -6.00 -15.78 6.95
C TYR A 118 -5.18 -16.00 8.23
N PRO A 119 -5.84 -16.24 9.38
CA PRO A 119 -5.17 -16.38 10.68
C PRO A 119 -4.05 -17.43 10.71
N ASP A 120 -4.26 -18.54 10.00
CA ASP A 120 -3.30 -19.65 9.94
C ASP A 120 -2.02 -19.32 9.15
N GLY A 121 -2.06 -18.31 8.30
CA GLY A 121 -0.92 -17.86 7.50
C GLY A 121 0.18 -17.19 8.32
N LYS A 122 -0.15 -16.72 9.54
CA LYS A 122 0.81 -16.15 10.49
C LYS A 122 1.72 -15.09 9.91
N VAL A 123 1.16 -14.14 9.19
CA VAL A 123 1.86 -12.96 8.64
C VAL A 123 1.51 -11.73 9.46
N PHE A 124 2.53 -10.93 9.83
CA PHE A 124 2.32 -9.72 10.59
C PHE A 124 1.86 -8.56 9.71
N CYS A 125 2.55 -8.28 8.61
CA CYS A 125 2.18 -7.12 7.81
C CYS A 125 2.35 -7.29 6.30
N TYR A 126 1.69 -6.40 5.58
CA TYR A 126 1.78 -6.16 4.15
C TYR A 126 2.04 -4.68 3.89
N PHE A 127 2.51 -4.35 2.71
CA PHE A 127 2.67 -2.98 2.24
C PHE A 127 1.77 -2.73 1.04
N GLY A 128 0.92 -1.72 1.10
CA GLY A 128 0.05 -1.39 -0.02
C GLY A 128 -0.86 -0.20 0.22
N PRO A 129 -1.51 0.28 -0.83
CA PRO A 129 -2.51 1.34 -0.76
C PRO A 129 -3.90 0.81 -0.40
N ALA A 130 -4.90 1.69 -0.39
CA ALA A 130 -6.28 1.35 -0.04
C ALA A 130 -6.84 0.20 -0.87
N TRP A 131 -6.60 0.16 -2.19
CA TRP A 131 -7.09 -0.92 -3.05
C TRP A 131 -6.54 -2.30 -2.65
N LEU A 132 -5.32 -2.41 -2.11
CA LEU A 132 -4.80 -3.69 -1.62
C LEU A 132 -5.66 -4.20 -0.45
N ILE A 133 -5.95 -3.32 0.51
CA ILE A 133 -6.73 -3.64 1.71
C ILE A 133 -8.11 -4.15 1.34
N ASN A 134 -8.81 -3.44 0.49
CA ASN A 134 -10.25 -3.66 0.27
C ASN A 134 -10.56 -4.61 -0.87
N PHE A 135 -9.70 -4.64 -1.90
CA PHE A 135 -9.92 -5.46 -3.08
C PHE A 135 -9.15 -6.79 -3.05
N SER A 136 -7.91 -6.79 -2.53
CA SER A 136 -7.02 -7.95 -2.67
C SER A 136 -6.94 -8.84 -1.42
N MET A 137 -7.15 -8.28 -0.22
CA MET A 137 -6.95 -9.00 1.05
C MET A 137 -8.18 -9.80 1.52
N ALA A 138 -9.01 -10.25 0.59
CA ALA A 138 -10.14 -11.15 0.84
C ALA A 138 -11.19 -10.58 1.81
N ALA A 139 -11.50 -9.26 1.71
CA ALA A 139 -12.42 -8.56 2.60
C ALA A 139 -13.82 -9.21 2.66
N ASP A 140 -14.31 -9.75 1.55
CA ASP A 140 -15.62 -10.40 1.44
C ASP A 140 -15.59 -11.92 1.68
N THR A 141 -14.46 -12.47 2.12
CA THR A 141 -14.29 -13.92 2.31
C THR A 141 -14.40 -14.28 3.78
N ASP A 142 -15.35 -15.15 4.12
CA ASP A 142 -15.52 -15.65 5.47
C ASP A 142 -14.23 -16.29 6.01
N GLY A 143 -13.89 -15.96 7.25
CA GLY A 143 -12.70 -16.47 7.92
C GLY A 143 -11.41 -15.73 7.59
N SER A 144 -11.41 -14.78 6.65
CA SER A 144 -10.26 -13.90 6.44
C SER A 144 -10.10 -12.90 7.58
N ILE A 145 -8.88 -12.42 7.78
CA ILE A 145 -8.58 -11.36 8.76
C ILE A 145 -9.32 -10.07 8.39
N ALA A 146 -9.38 -9.73 7.10
CA ALA A 146 -10.05 -8.54 6.59
C ALA A 146 -11.56 -8.56 6.87
N ASN A 147 -12.23 -9.69 6.62
CA ASN A 147 -13.67 -9.83 6.86
C ASN A 147 -14.03 -9.64 8.35
N GLN A 148 -13.10 -9.96 9.25
CA GLN A 148 -13.25 -9.82 10.69
C GLN A 148 -12.82 -8.44 11.23
N GLY A 149 -12.38 -7.52 10.38
CA GLY A 149 -11.83 -6.23 10.81
C GLY A 149 -10.51 -6.36 11.57
N GLY A 150 -9.75 -7.40 11.28
CA GLY A 150 -8.54 -7.76 12.02
C GLY A 150 -7.26 -7.06 11.55
N TRP A 151 -7.34 -6.20 10.53
CA TRP A 151 -6.21 -5.39 10.10
C TRP A 151 -6.21 -4.00 10.74
N GLY A 152 -5.04 -3.41 10.86
CA GLY A 152 -4.83 -2.00 11.13
C GLY A 152 -3.86 -1.43 10.12
N ALA A 153 -3.81 -0.11 9.99
CA ALA A 153 -2.91 0.56 9.08
C ALA A 153 -2.09 1.64 9.81
N THR A 154 -0.82 1.77 9.42
CA THR A 154 0.10 2.79 9.91
C THR A 154 1.08 3.19 8.81
N GLU A 155 1.80 4.32 8.95
CA GLU A 155 2.67 4.85 7.89
C GLU A 155 3.77 3.87 7.47
N GLY A 156 4.31 3.12 8.43
CA GLY A 156 5.47 2.26 8.19
C GLY A 156 6.79 3.02 8.15
N PRO A 157 7.88 2.40 7.65
CA PRO A 157 9.22 2.97 7.70
C PRO A 157 9.45 4.11 6.70
N GLN A 158 8.77 4.11 5.57
CA GLN A 158 8.87 5.14 4.53
C GLN A 158 7.59 5.23 3.70
N GLY A 159 7.27 6.44 3.22
CA GLY A 159 6.19 6.65 2.26
C GLY A 159 6.53 6.05 0.89
N PHE A 160 5.52 5.58 0.19
CA PHE A 160 5.64 5.05 -1.16
C PHE A 160 4.30 5.15 -1.89
N PHE A 161 4.32 4.81 -3.16
CA PHE A 161 3.15 4.79 -4.00
C PHE A 161 3.12 3.47 -4.80
N TRP A 162 1.93 2.92 -5.00
CA TRP A 162 1.79 1.71 -5.81
C TRP A 162 0.48 1.69 -6.59
N GLY A 163 0.59 1.72 -7.93
CA GLY A 163 -0.54 1.54 -8.84
C GLY A 163 -1.28 2.82 -9.18
N GLY A 164 -2.57 2.71 -9.35
CA GLY A 164 -3.50 3.74 -9.76
C GLY A 164 -4.28 3.34 -11.00
N THR A 165 -5.53 3.83 -11.09
CA THR A 165 -6.40 3.60 -12.23
C THR A 165 -6.50 4.85 -13.09
N TRP A 166 -6.21 4.71 -14.38
CA TRP A 166 -6.21 5.80 -15.34
C TRP A 166 -7.39 5.72 -16.28
N ILE A 167 -8.14 6.80 -16.41
CA ILE A 167 -9.23 6.93 -17.39
C ILE A 167 -8.68 7.63 -18.61
N CYS A 168 -8.86 7.02 -19.77
CA CYS A 168 -8.37 7.53 -21.04
C CYS A 168 -9.49 7.55 -22.08
N GLY A 169 -9.48 8.54 -22.99
CA GLY A 169 -10.29 8.52 -24.21
C GLY A 169 -9.56 7.80 -25.32
N ALA A 170 -10.22 6.83 -25.96
CA ALA A 170 -9.66 6.16 -27.14
C ALA A 170 -9.52 7.16 -28.30
N THR A 171 -8.41 7.08 -29.01
CA THR A 171 -8.20 7.86 -30.24
C THR A 171 -9.23 7.45 -31.29
N GLY A 172 -9.93 8.43 -31.88
CA GLY A 172 -10.94 8.17 -32.89
C GLY A 172 -12.33 7.80 -32.34
N THR A 173 -12.56 7.96 -31.02
CA THR A 173 -13.91 7.78 -30.47
C THR A 173 -14.89 8.81 -31.02
N ASP A 174 -16.10 8.36 -31.40
CA ASP A 174 -17.21 9.24 -31.79
C ASP A 174 -17.89 9.90 -30.57
N ASN A 175 -17.53 9.50 -29.35
CA ASN A 175 -18.15 9.93 -28.11
C ASN A 175 -17.24 10.83 -27.25
N ALA A 176 -16.34 11.61 -27.84
CA ALA A 176 -15.35 12.42 -27.13
C ALA A 176 -15.94 13.33 -26.05
N SER A 177 -17.09 13.93 -26.30
CA SER A 177 -17.80 14.79 -25.32
C SER A 177 -18.26 13.99 -24.11
N LEU A 178 -18.87 12.81 -24.31
CA LEU A 178 -19.31 11.95 -23.23
C LEU A 178 -18.13 11.42 -22.39
N VAL A 179 -17.05 11.00 -23.05
CA VAL A 179 -15.81 10.55 -22.38
C VAL A 179 -15.24 11.68 -21.51
N LYS A 180 -15.19 12.91 -22.02
CA LYS A 180 -14.78 14.09 -21.26
C LYS A 180 -15.65 14.29 -20.02
N ASP A 181 -16.98 14.21 -20.17
CA ASP A 181 -17.91 14.42 -19.06
C ASP A 181 -17.76 13.33 -17.99
N ILE A 182 -17.55 12.08 -18.39
CA ILE A 182 -17.26 10.97 -17.47
C ILE A 182 -15.96 11.23 -16.71
N ILE A 183 -14.88 11.58 -17.42
CA ILE A 183 -13.58 11.88 -16.80
C ILE A 183 -13.71 13.00 -15.78
N LEU A 184 -14.39 14.11 -16.15
CA LEU A 184 -14.57 15.24 -15.24
C LEU A 184 -15.35 14.83 -13.99
N LYS A 185 -16.46 14.10 -14.14
CA LYS A 185 -17.25 13.63 -12.99
C LYS A 185 -16.46 12.70 -12.08
N MET A 186 -15.74 11.73 -12.64
CA MET A 186 -14.96 10.77 -11.87
C MET A 186 -13.64 11.32 -11.30
N THR A 187 -13.34 12.60 -11.48
CA THR A 187 -12.09 13.19 -10.96
C THR A 187 -12.30 14.51 -10.23
N THR A 188 -13.33 15.27 -10.57
CA THR A 188 -13.54 16.62 -10.03
C THR A 188 -14.86 16.79 -9.27
N ASP A 189 -15.81 15.89 -9.45
CA ASP A 189 -17.08 15.93 -8.72
C ASP A 189 -16.88 15.37 -7.31
N GLU A 190 -16.93 16.23 -6.31
CA GLU A 190 -16.63 15.88 -4.93
C GLU A 190 -17.61 14.85 -4.35
N ASP A 191 -18.89 14.94 -4.71
CA ASP A 191 -19.92 14.04 -4.19
C ASP A 191 -19.75 12.63 -4.76
N ILE A 192 -19.52 12.52 -6.07
CA ILE A 192 -19.22 11.22 -6.72
C ILE A 192 -17.95 10.60 -6.13
N MET A 193 -16.92 11.42 -5.90
CA MET A 193 -15.66 10.92 -5.33
C MET A 193 -15.85 10.42 -3.90
N LYS A 194 -16.67 11.08 -3.09
CA LYS A 194 -17.06 10.60 -1.76
C LYS A 194 -17.87 9.30 -1.81
N GLU A 195 -18.79 9.18 -2.77
CA GLU A 195 -19.55 7.94 -2.99
C GLU A 195 -18.62 6.76 -3.30
N ILE A 196 -17.59 6.95 -4.12
CA ILE A 196 -16.58 5.93 -4.41
C ILE A 196 -15.85 5.52 -3.13
N VAL A 197 -15.43 6.47 -2.31
CA VAL A 197 -14.75 6.16 -1.03
C VAL A 197 -15.62 5.29 -0.13
N VAL A 198 -16.91 5.61 -0.03
CA VAL A 198 -17.84 4.85 0.82
C VAL A 198 -18.15 3.48 0.25
N ALA A 199 -18.29 3.38 -1.08
CA ALA A 199 -18.65 2.11 -1.74
C ALA A 199 -17.50 1.10 -1.74
N ASP A 200 -16.28 1.59 -2.02
CA ASP A 200 -15.12 0.74 -2.28
C ASP A 200 -14.07 0.80 -1.15
N ASP A 201 -14.29 1.62 -0.10
CA ASP A 201 -13.34 1.88 1.00
C ASP A 201 -11.95 2.29 0.44
N ASP A 202 -11.94 3.03 -0.69
CA ASP A 202 -10.73 3.40 -1.45
C ASP A 202 -10.27 4.83 -1.15
N PHE A 203 -9.12 5.21 -1.67
CA PHE A 203 -8.56 6.57 -1.59
C PHE A 203 -8.56 7.20 -2.98
N VAL A 204 -9.32 8.29 -3.16
CA VAL A 204 -9.53 8.94 -4.45
C VAL A 204 -8.60 10.14 -4.67
N ASN A 205 -8.30 10.44 -5.94
CA ASN A 205 -7.45 11.56 -6.33
C ASN A 205 -8.26 12.89 -6.40
N ASN A 206 -8.93 13.21 -5.28
CA ASN A 206 -9.69 14.46 -5.12
C ASN A 206 -9.45 14.99 -3.70
N LYS A 207 -8.58 15.98 -3.57
CA LYS A 207 -8.16 16.49 -2.27
C LYS A 207 -9.30 17.01 -1.40
N PRO A 208 -10.26 17.82 -1.92
CA PRO A 208 -11.41 18.25 -1.12
C PRO A 208 -12.26 17.09 -0.58
N ALA A 209 -12.54 16.08 -1.41
CA ALA A 209 -13.28 14.90 -0.97
C ALA A 209 -12.52 14.15 0.14
N MET A 210 -11.21 13.97 -0.01
CA MET A 210 -10.40 13.27 0.99
C MET A 210 -10.29 14.04 2.30
N GLU A 211 -10.12 15.36 2.27
CA GLU A 211 -10.09 16.21 3.46
C GLU A 211 -11.43 16.15 4.22
N ALA A 212 -12.55 16.23 3.49
CA ALA A 212 -13.87 16.13 4.09
C ALA A 212 -14.12 14.76 4.73
N MET A 213 -13.81 13.67 4.02
CA MET A 213 -13.98 12.30 4.51
C MET A 213 -13.00 11.95 5.65
N ALA A 214 -11.79 12.49 5.64
CA ALA A 214 -10.83 12.32 6.73
C ALA A 214 -11.30 12.97 8.03
N ALA A 215 -12.04 14.08 7.93
CA ALA A 215 -12.64 14.78 9.07
C ALA A 215 -13.97 14.16 9.54
N ASP A 216 -14.58 13.29 8.74
CA ASP A 216 -15.84 12.63 9.08
C ASP A 216 -15.61 11.48 10.06
N THR A 217 -16.00 11.69 11.30
CA THR A 217 -15.88 10.68 12.37
C THR A 217 -16.85 9.51 12.22
N SER A 218 -17.83 9.60 11.34
CA SER A 218 -18.76 8.52 11.04
C SER A 218 -18.22 7.53 10.01
N TYR A 219 -17.24 7.95 9.19
CA TYR A 219 -16.57 7.07 8.22
C TYR A 219 -15.58 6.15 8.93
N GLN A 220 -15.76 4.86 8.75
CA GLN A 220 -14.96 3.81 9.37
C GLN A 220 -14.75 2.65 8.39
N SER A 221 -13.49 2.28 8.16
CA SER A 221 -13.17 1.06 7.41
C SER A 221 -13.46 -0.18 8.26
N LYS A 222 -14.30 -1.07 7.72
CA LYS A 222 -14.61 -2.35 8.39
C LYS A 222 -13.38 -3.25 8.45
N VAL A 223 -12.61 -3.29 7.36
CA VAL A 223 -11.40 -4.11 7.22
C VAL A 223 -10.33 -3.70 8.23
N LEU A 224 -10.25 -2.41 8.54
CA LEU A 224 -9.32 -1.84 9.50
C LEU A 224 -9.87 -1.72 10.93
N GLY A 225 -10.91 -2.48 11.27
CA GLY A 225 -11.47 -2.50 12.61
C GLY A 225 -12.06 -1.18 13.07
N GLY A 226 -12.62 -0.41 12.16
CA GLY A 226 -13.22 0.90 12.43
C GLY A 226 -12.25 2.09 12.32
N GLN A 227 -11.00 1.87 11.94
CA GLN A 227 -10.05 2.95 11.70
C GLN A 227 -10.47 3.76 10.45
N ASN A 228 -10.42 5.10 10.54
CA ASN A 228 -10.46 5.97 9.36
C ASN A 228 -9.02 6.25 8.91
N PRO A 229 -8.54 5.69 7.77
CA PRO A 229 -7.15 5.82 7.35
C PRO A 229 -6.91 7.04 6.45
N LEU A 230 -7.94 7.80 6.08
CA LEU A 230 -7.87 8.78 4.99
C LEU A 230 -6.94 9.95 5.29
N ALA A 231 -6.84 10.41 6.55
CA ALA A 231 -5.87 11.44 6.94
C ALA A 231 -4.42 10.95 6.74
N MET A 232 -4.15 9.69 7.09
CA MET A 232 -2.84 9.07 6.92
C MET A 232 -2.49 8.90 5.43
N PHE A 233 -3.42 8.41 4.62
CA PHE A 233 -3.24 8.34 3.17
C PHE A 233 -2.99 9.72 2.55
N SER A 234 -3.74 10.75 2.96
CA SER A 234 -3.54 12.13 2.47
C SER A 234 -2.15 12.65 2.80
N ALA A 235 -1.68 12.44 4.04
CA ALA A 235 -0.33 12.82 4.44
C ALA A 235 0.75 12.02 3.70
N GLY A 236 0.50 10.74 3.42
CA GLY A 236 1.37 9.90 2.60
C GLY A 236 1.45 10.39 1.16
N ALA A 237 0.32 10.75 0.56
CA ALA A 237 0.25 11.24 -0.81
C ALA A 237 1.08 12.53 -1.03
N GLU A 238 1.13 13.41 -0.04
CA GLU A 238 1.93 14.65 -0.11
C GLU A 238 3.45 14.40 -0.03
N LYS A 239 3.87 13.24 0.44
CA LYS A 239 5.29 12.86 0.56
C LYS A 239 5.83 12.13 -0.69
N ILE A 240 4.97 11.78 -1.65
CA ILE A 240 5.36 11.03 -2.86
C ILE A 240 6.19 11.93 -3.77
N ASP A 241 7.42 11.51 -4.07
CA ASP A 241 8.29 12.14 -5.06
C ASP A 241 8.45 11.24 -6.28
N LEU A 242 7.91 11.68 -7.41
CA LEU A 242 7.97 10.97 -8.69
C LEU A 242 9.05 11.51 -9.64
N SER A 243 9.96 12.36 -9.16
CA SER A 243 10.98 13.04 -9.98
C SER A 243 11.94 12.08 -10.69
N ASN A 244 12.16 10.90 -10.10
CA ASN A 244 13.02 9.85 -10.63
C ASN A 244 12.28 8.81 -11.50
N LEU A 245 10.97 8.93 -11.68
CA LEU A 245 10.24 8.04 -12.58
C LEU A 245 10.62 8.28 -14.04
N SER A 246 10.64 7.20 -14.81
CA SER A 246 10.96 7.21 -16.23
C SER A 246 10.13 6.17 -17.01
N ALA A 247 10.15 6.26 -18.33
CA ALA A 247 9.49 5.28 -19.20
C ALA A 247 10.13 3.87 -19.16
N TYR A 248 11.28 3.75 -18.52
CA TYR A 248 12.02 2.48 -18.42
C TYR A 248 11.74 1.71 -17.14
N ASP A 249 11.07 2.33 -16.15
CA ASP A 249 10.91 1.78 -14.80
C ASP A 249 10.20 0.43 -14.81
N GLN A 250 9.14 0.29 -15.62
CA GLN A 250 8.42 -0.98 -15.69
C GLN A 250 9.34 -2.11 -16.15
N GLY A 251 10.04 -1.94 -17.27
CA GLY A 251 10.93 -2.98 -17.80
C GLY A 251 12.19 -3.22 -16.98
N CYS A 252 12.59 -2.27 -16.11
CA CYS A 252 13.73 -2.45 -15.22
C CYS A 252 13.34 -3.06 -13.86
N ASN A 253 12.07 -2.94 -13.48
CA ASN A 253 11.53 -3.54 -12.25
C ASN A 253 11.07 -5.00 -12.43
N GLU A 254 10.87 -5.45 -13.67
CA GLU A 254 10.54 -6.82 -14.06
C GLU A 254 11.81 -7.67 -14.30
#